data_b6250383d26fa941442bdb032f7e1e5c
#
_entry.id   b6250383d26fa941442bdb032f7e1e5c
#
_cell.length_a   1.000
_cell.length_b   1.000
_cell.length_c   1.000
_cell.angle_alpha   90.00
_cell.angle_beta   90.00
_cell.angle_gamma   90.00
#
_symmetry.space_group_name_H-M   'P 1'
#
loop_
_entity.id
_entity.type
_entity.pdbx_description
1 polymer ?
#
loop_
_entity_poly.entity_id
_entity_poly.type
_entity_poly.pdbx_seq_one_letter_code
_entity_poly.pdbx_strand_id
1 'polypeptide(L)'
;MIRIEAGKYSIGFEGPEACESDGEGPVRDITLDCYYLDQTAVSNAQFAEFIEATGYVTESEIFGWAHVFIGQLSNSKQRKLRESNTVRGLQWWYAIEGAYWRKPEGPGSTIKKRMDHPVVSVAWNDATAYTAWAGKRLPTEAEWEVAARGNNNSQNMYPWGRELEPGGKHRCNVWQGDFPNKNSAADGYQWTAPVTAYRKYDNGFYNLVGNVWEWCADSFHTTWHAKESEATRMNPKGPASGDSRVMKGGSFLCHDSYCNRYRLGARTANTPDSAATNLGFRCAGDA
;
A
#
# COMPACT_ATOMS: atom_id res chain seq x y z
N MET A 1 8.36 10.96 11.94
CA MET A 1 8.78 9.54 11.82
C MET A 1 8.84 8.90 13.19
N ILE A 2 8.66 7.60 13.26
CA ILE A 2 8.82 6.79 14.49
C ILE A 2 10.10 5.98 14.35
N ARG A 3 10.90 5.96 15.40
CA ARG A 3 12.11 5.16 15.50
C ARG A 3 11.74 3.72 15.84
N ILE A 4 12.29 2.77 15.09
CA ILE A 4 12.23 1.33 15.36
C ILE A 4 13.63 0.90 15.80
N GLU A 5 13.71 0.25 16.94
CA GLU A 5 14.99 -0.14 17.51
C GLU A 5 15.64 -1.29 16.73
N ALA A 6 16.96 -1.34 16.75
CA ALA A 6 17.68 -2.50 16.23
C ALA A 6 17.34 -3.75 17.06
N GLY A 7 17.17 -4.90 16.39
CA GLY A 7 16.80 -6.11 17.11
C GLY A 7 16.44 -7.28 16.22
N LYS A 8 16.05 -8.37 16.88
CA LYS A 8 15.51 -9.57 16.24
C LYS A 8 13.99 -9.50 16.22
N TYR A 9 13.41 -9.81 15.07
CA TYR A 9 11.97 -9.74 14.81
C TYR A 9 11.51 -10.98 14.05
N SER A 10 10.28 -11.40 14.28
CA SER A 10 9.65 -12.49 13.54
C SER A 10 8.64 -11.91 12.54
N ILE A 11 8.78 -12.26 11.28
CA ILE A 11 7.91 -11.82 10.17
C ILE A 11 7.42 -13.00 9.34
N GLY A 12 6.43 -12.74 8.47
CA GLY A 12 5.76 -13.78 7.67
C GLY A 12 4.51 -14.31 8.36
N PHE A 13 3.77 -15.16 7.66
CA PHE A 13 2.54 -15.76 8.17
C PHE A 13 2.28 -17.13 7.54
N GLU A 14 1.87 -18.10 8.35
CA GLU A 14 1.58 -19.50 7.96
C GLU A 14 0.21 -19.98 8.48
N GLY A 15 -0.68 -19.06 8.81
CA GLY A 15 -2.06 -19.41 9.19
C GLY A 15 -2.90 -19.90 8.02
N PRO A 16 -4.10 -20.44 8.27
CA PRO A 16 -5.01 -20.94 7.23
C PRO A 16 -5.46 -19.85 6.24
N GLU A 17 -5.33 -18.58 6.64
CA GLU A 17 -5.63 -17.43 5.80
C GLU A 17 -4.44 -17.00 4.91
N ALA A 18 -3.29 -17.64 5.04
CA ALA A 18 -2.11 -17.32 4.24
C ALA A 18 -2.35 -17.61 2.75
N CYS A 19 -1.88 -16.71 1.91
CA CYS A 19 -1.86 -16.91 0.48
C CYS A 19 -0.48 -17.50 0.08
N GLU A 20 -0.40 -18.82 -0.04
CA GLU A 20 0.87 -19.52 -0.38
C GLU A 20 1.45 -19.03 -1.68
N SER A 21 0.60 -18.74 -2.69
CA SER A 21 1.06 -18.25 -3.99
C SER A 21 1.73 -16.87 -3.93
N ASP A 22 1.49 -16.11 -2.88
CA ASP A 22 2.11 -14.79 -2.67
C ASP A 22 3.43 -14.91 -1.88
N GLY A 23 3.71 -16.08 -1.28
CA GLY A 23 4.90 -16.30 -0.46
C GLY A 23 4.84 -15.57 0.89
N GLU A 24 3.69 -15.56 1.56
CA GLU A 24 3.54 -14.94 2.89
C GLU A 24 4.40 -15.65 3.96
N GLY A 25 4.55 -16.96 3.84
CA GLY A 25 5.42 -17.82 4.64
C GLY A 25 6.78 -18.08 3.96
N PRO A 26 7.73 -18.73 4.68
CA PRO A 26 7.58 -19.16 6.07
C PRO A 26 7.67 -18.02 7.07
N VAL A 27 7.13 -18.25 8.27
CA VAL A 27 7.45 -17.44 9.45
C VAL A 27 8.95 -17.56 9.70
N ARG A 28 9.62 -16.43 9.88
CA ARG A 28 11.07 -16.38 9.99
C ARG A 28 11.56 -15.26 10.89
N ASP A 29 12.65 -15.55 11.59
CA ASP A 29 13.35 -14.55 12.39
C ASP A 29 14.34 -13.78 11.50
N ILE A 30 14.33 -12.46 11.65
CA ILE A 30 15.24 -11.54 10.98
C ILE A 30 15.88 -10.61 12.02
N THR A 31 16.98 -10.00 11.64
CA THR A 31 17.59 -8.91 12.40
C THR A 31 17.54 -7.64 11.56
N LEU A 32 17.08 -6.55 12.17
CA LEU A 32 17.11 -5.22 11.56
C LEU A 32 17.98 -4.28 12.38
N ASP A 33 18.69 -3.41 11.70
CA ASP A 33 19.31 -2.23 12.28
C ASP A 33 18.22 -1.21 12.66
N CYS A 34 18.59 -0.19 13.44
CA CYS A 34 17.69 0.89 13.79
C CYS A 34 17.32 1.70 12.53
N TYR A 35 16.04 2.04 12.39
CA TYR A 35 15.52 2.87 11.29
C TYR A 35 14.35 3.73 11.74
N TYR A 36 13.98 4.67 10.90
CA TYR A 36 12.78 5.48 11.08
C TYR A 36 11.74 5.15 10.02
N LEU A 37 10.45 5.16 10.40
CA LEU A 37 9.33 5.03 9.48
C LEU A 37 8.34 6.18 9.69
N ASP A 38 7.78 6.74 8.61
CA ASP A 38 6.75 7.77 8.70
C ASP A 38 5.47 7.21 9.35
N GLN A 39 4.86 7.99 10.23
CA GLN A 39 3.64 7.60 10.95
C GLN A 39 2.46 7.32 10.01
N THR A 40 2.42 8.00 8.87
CA THR A 40 1.35 7.95 7.87
C THR A 40 1.91 7.70 6.49
N ALA A 41 1.06 7.29 5.56
CA ALA A 41 1.37 7.40 4.15
C ALA A 41 1.59 8.88 3.76
N VAL A 42 2.32 9.11 2.66
CA VAL A 42 2.52 10.46 2.09
C VAL A 42 1.17 10.99 1.62
N SER A 43 0.81 12.19 2.10
CA SER A 43 -0.46 12.84 1.75
C SER A 43 -0.39 13.57 0.40
N ASN A 44 -1.55 13.89 -0.17
CA ASN A 44 -1.64 14.72 -1.36
C ASN A 44 -0.98 16.09 -1.16
N ALA A 45 -1.08 16.68 0.05
CA ALA A 45 -0.42 17.94 0.37
C ALA A 45 1.10 17.84 0.27
N GLN A 46 1.69 16.84 0.92
CA GLN A 46 3.14 16.61 0.88
C GLN A 46 3.65 16.28 -0.52
N PHE A 47 2.89 15.50 -1.30
CA PHE A 47 3.28 15.19 -2.67
C PHE A 47 3.17 16.42 -3.59
N ALA A 48 2.19 17.29 -3.34
CA ALA A 48 2.07 18.57 -4.05
C ALA A 48 3.30 19.49 -3.82
N GLU A 49 3.82 19.56 -2.59
CA GLU A 49 5.05 20.30 -2.26
C GLU A 49 6.26 19.78 -3.06
N PHE A 50 6.40 18.46 -3.18
CA PHE A 50 7.45 17.85 -4.00
C PHE A 50 7.33 18.26 -5.47
N ILE A 51 6.14 18.16 -6.05
CA ILE A 51 5.93 18.53 -7.45
C ILE A 51 6.17 20.02 -7.67
N GLU A 52 5.74 20.88 -6.76
CA GLU A 52 5.96 22.33 -6.85
C GLU A 52 7.44 22.69 -6.73
N ALA A 53 8.19 21.99 -5.87
CA ALA A 53 9.62 22.24 -5.67
C ALA A 53 10.50 21.74 -6.83
N THR A 54 10.08 20.68 -7.53
CA THR A 54 10.95 19.97 -8.48
C THR A 54 10.50 20.05 -9.94
N GLY A 55 9.21 20.31 -10.19
CA GLY A 55 8.61 20.17 -11.51
C GLY A 55 8.54 18.72 -12.01
N TYR A 56 8.65 17.73 -11.10
CA TYR A 56 8.63 16.31 -11.47
C TYR A 56 7.32 15.95 -12.19
N VAL A 57 7.44 15.16 -13.25
CA VAL A 57 6.30 14.62 -14.02
C VAL A 57 6.18 13.14 -13.72
N THR A 58 5.03 12.71 -13.22
CA THR A 58 4.80 11.32 -12.79
C THR A 58 4.64 10.36 -13.97
N GLU A 59 4.86 9.06 -13.73
CA GLU A 59 4.67 8.02 -14.75
C GLU A 59 3.27 8.08 -15.37
N SER A 60 2.24 8.27 -14.55
CA SER A 60 0.86 8.41 -15.05
C SER A 60 0.63 9.65 -15.93
N GLU A 61 1.38 10.74 -15.70
CA GLU A 61 1.36 11.92 -16.57
C GLU A 61 2.12 11.66 -17.88
N ILE A 62 3.25 10.91 -17.82
CA ILE A 62 4.04 10.52 -19.00
C ILE A 62 3.23 9.57 -19.89
N PHE A 63 2.59 8.55 -19.32
CA PHE A 63 1.74 7.59 -20.05
C PHE A 63 0.42 8.21 -20.50
N GLY A 64 -0.02 9.28 -19.86
CA GLY A 64 -1.30 9.95 -20.12
C GLY A 64 -2.50 9.24 -19.51
N TRP A 65 -2.31 8.23 -18.65
CA TRP A 65 -3.37 7.47 -17.98
C TRP A 65 -2.92 6.79 -16.67
N ALA A 66 -3.89 6.39 -15.87
CA ALA A 66 -3.66 5.53 -14.70
C ALA A 66 -4.81 4.51 -14.58
N HIS A 67 -4.59 3.46 -13.77
CA HIS A 67 -5.64 2.50 -13.45
C HIS A 67 -6.63 3.08 -12.44
N VAL A 68 -7.91 3.05 -12.80
CA VAL A 68 -9.02 3.53 -11.96
C VAL A 68 -10.01 2.41 -11.73
N PHE A 69 -10.44 2.22 -10.49
CA PHE A 69 -11.52 1.31 -10.16
C PHE A 69 -12.85 1.84 -10.71
N ILE A 70 -13.60 0.99 -11.41
CA ILE A 70 -14.85 1.38 -12.11
C ILE A 70 -15.86 2.08 -11.20
N GLY A 71 -16.00 1.63 -9.96
CA GLY A 71 -16.92 2.21 -8.98
C GLY A 71 -16.62 3.65 -8.59
N GLN A 72 -15.39 4.16 -8.84
CA GLN A 72 -15.03 5.56 -8.61
C GLN A 72 -15.47 6.49 -9.77
N LEU A 73 -15.86 5.91 -10.88
CA LEU A 73 -16.28 6.66 -12.07
C LEU A 73 -17.77 6.96 -12.03
N SER A 74 -18.16 8.14 -12.52
CA SER A 74 -19.57 8.45 -12.69
C SER A 74 -20.24 7.50 -13.71
N ASN A 75 -21.54 7.26 -13.56
CA ASN A 75 -22.32 6.40 -14.47
C ASN A 75 -22.18 6.83 -15.94
N SER A 76 -22.02 8.12 -16.22
CA SER A 76 -21.82 8.62 -17.59
C SER A 76 -20.45 8.24 -18.15
N LYS A 77 -19.42 8.21 -17.32
CA LYS A 77 -18.08 7.72 -17.70
C LYS A 77 -18.09 6.21 -17.89
N GLN A 78 -18.68 5.45 -16.96
CA GLN A 78 -18.76 3.99 -17.05
C GLN A 78 -19.41 3.52 -18.36
N ARG A 79 -20.49 4.17 -18.81
CA ARG A 79 -21.17 3.84 -20.07
C ARG A 79 -20.31 4.06 -21.33
N LYS A 80 -19.21 4.81 -21.24
CA LYS A 80 -18.29 5.09 -22.34
C LYS A 80 -17.07 4.17 -22.33
N LEU A 81 -16.92 3.36 -21.30
CA LEU A 81 -15.79 2.42 -21.18
C LEU A 81 -15.91 1.31 -22.23
N ARG A 82 -14.76 0.88 -22.73
CA ARG A 82 -14.62 -0.27 -23.63
C ARG A 82 -13.88 -1.39 -22.92
N GLU A 83 -14.20 -2.62 -23.24
CA GLU A 83 -13.50 -3.80 -22.68
C GLU A 83 -11.99 -3.76 -22.95
N SER A 84 -11.56 -3.18 -24.06
CA SER A 84 -10.14 -3.01 -24.41
C SER A 84 -9.33 -2.17 -23.39
N ASN A 85 -10.01 -1.40 -22.53
CA ASN A 85 -9.37 -0.58 -21.51
C ASN A 85 -9.29 -1.27 -20.14
N THR A 86 -9.74 -2.54 -20.05
CA THR A 86 -9.70 -3.31 -18.80
C THR A 86 -8.37 -4.03 -18.64
N VAL A 87 -8.00 -4.29 -17.38
CA VAL A 87 -6.91 -5.22 -17.03
C VAL A 87 -7.43 -6.65 -17.23
N ARG A 88 -6.74 -7.46 -18.01
CA ARG A 88 -7.11 -8.86 -18.25
C ARG A 88 -7.26 -9.62 -16.94
N GLY A 89 -8.43 -10.23 -16.72
CA GLY A 89 -8.77 -10.97 -15.50
C GLY A 89 -9.20 -10.10 -14.31
N LEU A 90 -9.17 -8.76 -14.44
CA LEU A 90 -9.57 -7.81 -13.41
C LEU A 90 -10.51 -6.76 -13.99
N GLN A 91 -11.71 -7.17 -14.34
CA GLN A 91 -12.70 -6.41 -15.14
C GLN A 91 -13.21 -5.11 -14.50
N TRP A 92 -12.87 -4.84 -13.25
CA TRP A 92 -13.20 -3.61 -12.54
C TRP A 92 -12.08 -2.55 -12.57
N TRP A 93 -10.91 -2.87 -13.15
CA TRP A 93 -9.83 -1.93 -13.36
C TRP A 93 -9.79 -1.44 -14.81
N TYR A 94 -9.77 -0.12 -14.97
CA TYR A 94 -9.75 0.53 -16.27
C TYR A 94 -8.58 1.51 -16.40
N ALA A 95 -7.88 1.47 -17.52
CA ALA A 95 -6.95 2.52 -17.92
C ALA A 95 -7.77 3.77 -18.31
N ILE A 96 -7.70 4.80 -17.49
CA ILE A 96 -8.45 6.05 -17.71
C ILE A 96 -7.52 7.15 -18.18
N GLU A 97 -7.73 7.60 -19.40
CA GLU A 97 -6.98 8.71 -19.99
C GLU A 97 -7.13 10.00 -19.15
N GLY A 98 -6.00 10.70 -18.92
CA GLY A 98 -5.91 11.89 -18.10
C GLY A 98 -6.10 11.66 -16.60
N ALA A 99 -6.07 10.39 -16.13
CA ALA A 99 -5.99 10.07 -14.73
C ALA A 99 -4.53 10.13 -14.26
N TYR A 100 -4.29 10.83 -13.15
CA TYR A 100 -3.00 10.97 -12.48
C TYR A 100 -3.21 11.49 -11.06
N TRP A 101 -2.18 11.66 -10.27
CA TRP A 101 -2.28 11.97 -8.84
C TRP A 101 -3.17 13.19 -8.49
N ARG A 102 -3.20 14.29 -9.31
CA ARG A 102 -4.09 15.44 -9.08
C ARG A 102 -5.52 15.22 -9.56
N LYS A 103 -5.74 14.25 -10.44
CA LYS A 103 -7.03 13.86 -11.02
C LYS A 103 -7.18 12.34 -10.99
N PRO A 104 -7.24 11.72 -9.80
CA PRO A 104 -7.17 10.27 -9.68
C PRO A 104 -8.25 9.51 -10.49
N GLU A 105 -9.45 10.06 -10.59
CA GLU A 105 -10.55 9.47 -11.35
C GLU A 105 -10.65 10.06 -12.80
N GLY A 106 -9.54 10.62 -13.31
CA GLY A 106 -9.43 11.21 -14.64
C GLY A 106 -10.05 12.60 -14.75
N PRO A 107 -10.27 13.12 -15.98
CA PRO A 107 -10.76 14.46 -16.23
C PRO A 107 -12.03 14.79 -15.44
N GLY A 108 -12.04 15.97 -14.80
CA GLY A 108 -13.13 16.44 -13.94
C GLY A 108 -13.05 15.97 -12.48
N SER A 109 -12.12 15.11 -12.13
CA SER A 109 -11.82 14.80 -10.72
C SER A 109 -10.79 15.78 -10.12
N THR A 110 -10.70 15.81 -8.79
CA THR A 110 -9.78 16.72 -8.09
C THR A 110 -9.48 16.22 -6.67
N ILE A 111 -8.28 16.49 -6.20
CA ILE A 111 -7.84 16.22 -4.82
C ILE A 111 -8.08 17.38 -3.84
N LYS A 112 -8.63 18.52 -4.26
CA LYS A 112 -8.77 19.74 -3.43
C LYS A 112 -9.43 19.51 -2.07
N LYS A 113 -10.33 18.55 -1.95
CA LYS A 113 -11.00 18.16 -0.70
C LYS A 113 -10.37 16.95 -0.02
N ARG A 114 -9.23 16.49 -0.52
CA ARG A 114 -8.53 15.28 -0.09
C ARG A 114 -7.02 15.54 0.11
N MET A 115 -6.64 16.76 0.51
CA MET A 115 -5.24 17.13 0.69
C MET A 115 -4.57 16.36 1.82
N ASP A 116 -5.33 15.94 2.82
CA ASP A 116 -4.94 15.10 3.95
C ASP A 116 -5.13 13.59 3.70
N HIS A 117 -5.58 13.18 2.52
CA HIS A 117 -5.63 11.78 2.10
C HIS A 117 -4.28 11.34 1.51
N PRO A 118 -3.99 10.03 1.48
CA PRO A 118 -2.79 9.54 0.81
C PRO A 118 -2.79 9.93 -0.67
N VAL A 119 -1.62 10.27 -1.18
CA VAL A 119 -1.44 10.38 -2.63
C VAL A 119 -1.63 9.01 -3.26
N VAL A 120 -2.36 8.97 -4.37
CA VAL A 120 -2.62 7.76 -5.17
C VAL A 120 -2.33 8.03 -6.64
N SER A 121 -2.43 7.00 -7.48
CA SER A 121 -2.03 7.06 -8.89
C SER A 121 -0.57 7.48 -9.05
N VAL A 122 0.28 6.98 -8.17
CA VAL A 122 1.74 7.13 -8.14
C VAL A 122 2.40 5.76 -8.30
N ALA A 123 3.38 5.70 -9.19
CA ALA A 123 4.19 4.51 -9.44
C ALA A 123 5.31 4.36 -8.38
N TRP A 124 5.99 3.22 -8.37
CA TRP A 124 7.16 3.01 -7.52
C TRP A 124 8.29 3.99 -7.88
N ASN A 125 8.46 4.27 -9.18
CA ASN A 125 9.42 5.26 -9.66
C ASN A 125 9.13 6.66 -9.10
N ASP A 126 7.85 7.07 -9.08
CA ASP A 126 7.42 8.36 -8.51
C ASP A 126 7.67 8.42 -7.00
N ALA A 127 7.35 7.32 -6.29
CA ALA A 127 7.59 7.21 -4.86
C ALA A 127 9.09 7.29 -4.53
N THR A 128 9.94 6.66 -5.34
CA THR A 128 11.40 6.72 -5.20
C THR A 128 11.93 8.14 -5.44
N ALA A 129 11.42 8.84 -6.46
CA ALA A 129 11.80 10.23 -6.74
C ALA A 129 11.40 11.16 -5.57
N TYR A 130 10.17 10.99 -5.03
CA TYR A 130 9.73 11.72 -3.85
C TYR A 130 10.64 11.47 -2.64
N THR A 131 10.92 10.20 -2.34
CA THR A 131 11.73 9.86 -1.16
C THR A 131 13.15 10.42 -1.26
N ALA A 132 13.77 10.38 -2.44
CA ALA A 132 15.09 10.97 -2.69
C ALA A 132 15.08 12.51 -2.47
N TRP A 133 14.06 13.21 -2.98
CA TRP A 133 13.89 14.65 -2.74
C TRP A 133 13.72 14.97 -1.24
N ALA A 134 12.97 14.15 -0.52
CA ALA A 134 12.72 14.32 0.90
C ALA A 134 13.91 13.93 1.80
N GLY A 135 15.03 13.47 1.24
CA GLY A 135 16.17 12.94 2.00
C GLY A 135 15.83 11.65 2.75
N LYS A 136 14.93 10.85 2.19
CA LYS A 136 14.41 9.60 2.74
C LYS A 136 14.54 8.47 1.72
N ARG A 137 13.98 7.31 2.04
CA ARG A 137 13.86 6.15 1.14
C ARG A 137 12.51 5.45 1.30
N LEU A 138 12.19 4.50 0.43
CA LEU A 138 11.11 3.56 0.71
C LEU A 138 11.54 2.59 1.81
N PRO A 139 10.61 2.08 2.64
CA PRO A 139 10.89 1.00 3.57
C PRO A 139 11.18 -0.29 2.79
N THR A 140 12.03 -1.15 3.35
CA THR A 140 12.03 -2.54 2.91
C THR A 140 10.73 -3.22 3.36
N GLU A 141 10.37 -4.33 2.70
CA GLU A 141 9.22 -5.14 3.11
C GLU A 141 9.31 -5.56 4.58
N ALA A 142 10.51 -5.96 5.00
CA ALA A 142 10.76 -6.37 6.38
C ALA A 142 10.58 -5.22 7.38
N GLU A 143 11.10 -4.04 7.08
CA GLU A 143 10.92 -2.84 7.91
C GLU A 143 9.44 -2.46 8.02
N TRP A 144 8.72 -2.49 6.90
CA TRP A 144 7.29 -2.20 6.88
C TRP A 144 6.52 -3.17 7.78
N GLU A 145 6.78 -4.48 7.64
CA GLU A 145 6.08 -5.51 8.40
C GLU A 145 6.41 -5.48 9.89
N VAL A 146 7.68 -5.28 10.26
CA VAL A 146 8.10 -5.11 11.67
C VAL A 146 7.41 -3.92 12.31
N ALA A 147 7.37 -2.78 11.62
CA ALA A 147 6.66 -1.60 12.11
C ALA A 147 5.15 -1.86 12.26
N ALA A 148 4.54 -2.57 11.32
CA ALA A 148 3.12 -2.89 11.39
C ALA A 148 2.78 -3.89 12.51
N ARG A 149 3.67 -4.83 12.81
CA ARG A 149 3.52 -5.78 13.93
C ARG A 149 3.73 -5.12 15.29
N GLY A 150 4.50 -4.05 15.35
CA GLY A 150 4.93 -3.43 16.61
C GLY A 150 5.97 -4.28 17.33
N ASN A 151 6.16 -4.00 18.62
CA ASN A 151 7.16 -4.70 19.45
C ASN A 151 6.79 -6.17 19.79
N ASN A 152 5.67 -6.64 19.30
CA ASN A 152 5.21 -8.00 19.47
C ASN A 152 5.68 -8.88 18.32
N ASN A 153 6.49 -9.89 18.60
CA ASN A 153 6.77 -11.01 17.68
C ASN A 153 5.53 -11.92 17.51
N SER A 154 4.33 -11.37 17.70
CA SER A 154 3.10 -12.15 17.65
C SER A 154 2.66 -12.40 16.22
N GLN A 155 2.08 -13.56 15.97
CA GLN A 155 1.44 -13.91 14.70
C GLN A 155 0.00 -13.36 14.63
N ASN A 156 -0.22 -12.13 15.09
CA ASN A 156 -1.47 -11.43 14.91
C ASN A 156 -1.70 -11.14 13.42
N MET A 157 -2.96 -11.14 13.02
CA MET A 157 -3.33 -10.82 11.64
C MET A 157 -3.29 -9.31 11.38
N TYR A 158 -3.56 -8.51 12.41
CA TYR A 158 -3.64 -7.05 12.35
C TYR A 158 -2.81 -6.40 13.46
N PRO A 159 -2.46 -5.10 13.33
CA PRO A 159 -1.70 -4.39 14.36
C PRO A 159 -2.37 -4.39 15.75
N TRP A 160 -3.67 -4.58 15.80
CA TRP A 160 -4.49 -4.58 17.03
C TRP A 160 -4.93 -5.97 17.50
N GLY A 161 -4.55 -7.05 16.82
CA GLY A 161 -4.89 -8.42 17.22
C GLY A 161 -5.35 -9.33 16.07
N ARG A 162 -6.22 -10.27 16.38
CA ARG A 162 -6.66 -11.29 15.42
C ARG A 162 -7.98 -10.95 14.72
N GLU A 163 -8.81 -10.13 15.32
CA GLU A 163 -10.12 -9.76 14.78
C GLU A 163 -10.01 -8.48 13.95
N LEU A 164 -10.62 -8.45 12.76
CA LEU A 164 -10.65 -7.27 11.90
C LEU A 164 -11.36 -6.11 12.60
N GLU A 165 -12.50 -6.41 13.23
CA GLU A 165 -13.39 -5.44 13.88
C GLU A 165 -13.62 -5.80 15.36
N PRO A 166 -12.61 -5.60 16.22
CA PRO A 166 -12.73 -5.95 17.64
C PRO A 166 -13.83 -5.14 18.31
N GLY A 167 -14.80 -5.90 18.91
CA GLY A 167 -15.97 -5.31 19.52
C GLY A 167 -16.88 -4.55 18.54
N GLY A 168 -16.91 -4.96 17.28
CA GLY A 168 -17.71 -4.36 16.21
C GLY A 168 -17.24 -2.96 15.78
N LYS A 169 -15.98 -2.62 16.02
CA LYS A 169 -15.42 -1.30 15.67
C LYS A 169 -14.45 -1.42 14.50
N HIS A 170 -14.72 -0.69 13.44
CA HIS A 170 -13.79 -0.56 12.32
C HIS A 170 -12.48 0.09 12.77
N ARG A 171 -11.35 -0.49 12.35
CA ARG A 171 -9.99 -0.08 12.71
C ARG A 171 -9.15 0.29 11.48
N CYS A 172 -9.67 0.02 10.29
CA CYS A 172 -9.03 0.31 8.99
C CYS A 172 -10.09 0.55 7.92
N ASN A 173 -9.66 1.16 6.82
CA ASN A 173 -10.47 1.39 5.63
C ASN A 173 -10.28 0.23 4.65
N VAL A 174 -11.26 -0.66 4.60
CA VAL A 174 -11.35 -1.78 3.65
C VAL A 174 -12.77 -1.84 3.09
N TRP A 175 -12.95 -2.56 1.98
CA TRP A 175 -14.27 -2.65 1.35
C TRP A 175 -15.33 -3.24 2.29
N GLN A 176 -16.50 -2.60 2.31
CA GLN A 176 -17.62 -2.99 3.14
C GLN A 176 -18.83 -3.37 2.27
N GLY A 177 -19.22 -4.65 2.31
CA GLY A 177 -20.39 -5.14 1.59
C GLY A 177 -20.07 -6.02 0.38
N ASP A 178 -20.80 -5.92 -0.72
CA ASP A 178 -20.69 -6.81 -1.88
C ASP A 178 -19.65 -6.31 -2.89
N PHE A 179 -18.47 -6.92 -2.89
CA PHE A 179 -17.40 -6.57 -3.84
C PHE A 179 -17.63 -7.22 -5.21
N PRO A 180 -17.46 -6.52 -6.33
CA PRO A 180 -17.08 -5.09 -6.49
C PRO A 180 -18.29 -4.16 -6.67
N ASN A 181 -19.51 -4.60 -6.38
CA ASN A 181 -20.75 -3.97 -6.82
C ASN A 181 -21.24 -2.86 -5.87
N LYS A 182 -21.10 -3.09 -4.55
CA LYS A 182 -21.67 -2.17 -3.56
C LYS A 182 -20.78 -2.04 -2.33
N ASN A 183 -20.14 -0.88 -2.18
CA ASN A 183 -19.50 -0.50 -0.92
C ASN A 183 -20.52 0.27 -0.06
N SER A 184 -20.83 -0.26 1.13
CA SER A 184 -21.73 0.38 2.09
C SER A 184 -21.08 1.53 2.85
N ALA A 185 -19.72 1.64 2.81
CA ALA A 185 -18.92 2.58 3.58
C ALA A 185 -19.23 2.52 5.09
N ALA A 186 -19.51 1.33 5.63
CA ALA A 186 -19.82 1.15 7.05
C ALA A 186 -18.65 1.53 7.96
N ASP A 187 -17.42 1.45 7.45
CA ASP A 187 -16.19 1.90 8.09
C ASP A 187 -15.98 3.43 8.08
N GLY A 188 -16.89 4.17 7.43
CA GLY A 188 -16.91 5.64 7.34
C GLY A 188 -16.41 6.21 6.01
N TYR A 189 -15.83 5.39 5.12
CA TYR A 189 -15.22 5.87 3.89
C TYR A 189 -15.55 4.98 2.69
N GLN A 190 -15.99 5.59 1.61
CA GLN A 190 -16.26 4.86 0.37
C GLN A 190 -14.98 4.58 -0.44
N TRP A 191 -14.02 5.50 -0.36
CA TRP A 191 -12.72 5.45 -1.06
C TRP A 191 -11.59 5.69 -0.08
N THR A 192 -10.53 6.42 -0.45
CA THR A 192 -9.45 6.75 0.49
C THR A 192 -9.98 7.53 1.69
N ALA A 193 -9.37 7.33 2.84
CA ALA A 193 -9.58 8.07 4.08
C ALA A 193 -8.40 9.02 4.35
N PRO A 194 -8.54 10.06 5.17
CA PRO A 194 -7.40 10.85 5.66
C PRO A 194 -6.29 9.98 6.20
N VAL A 195 -5.03 10.38 6.02
CA VAL A 195 -3.86 9.58 6.46
C VAL A 195 -3.83 9.33 7.98
N THR A 196 -4.57 10.10 8.75
CA THR A 196 -4.74 9.94 10.21
C THR A 196 -6.13 9.43 10.59
N ALA A 197 -6.90 8.88 9.64
CA ALA A 197 -8.18 8.26 9.96
C ALA A 197 -7.99 7.07 10.92
N TYR A 198 -9.04 6.79 11.67
CA TYR A 198 -9.09 5.77 12.72
C TYR A 198 -8.16 6.04 13.91
N ARG A 199 -8.28 5.18 14.92
CA ARG A 199 -7.43 5.25 16.10
C ARG A 199 -5.99 4.87 15.72
N LYS A 200 -5.06 5.71 16.12
CA LYS A 200 -3.63 5.42 16.07
C LYS A 200 -3.32 4.09 16.78
N TYR A 201 -2.46 3.27 16.19
CA TYR A 201 -1.99 2.04 16.82
C TYR A 201 -1.13 2.35 18.05
N ASP A 202 -1.00 1.39 18.94
CA ASP A 202 -0.26 1.60 20.20
C ASP A 202 1.23 1.91 19.97
N ASN A 203 1.80 1.47 18.84
CA ASN A 203 3.15 1.80 18.40
C ASN A 203 3.26 3.14 17.63
N GLY A 204 2.18 3.90 17.54
CA GLY A 204 2.19 5.27 17.01
C GLY A 204 1.88 5.43 15.52
N PHE A 205 1.67 4.36 14.77
CA PHE A 205 1.36 4.42 13.34
C PHE A 205 -0.13 4.55 13.04
N TYR A 206 -0.43 5.01 11.83
CA TYR A 206 -1.77 5.06 11.25
C TYR A 206 -1.82 4.26 9.96
N ASN A 207 -2.94 3.61 9.69
CA ASN A 207 -3.33 3.06 8.39
C ASN A 207 -2.24 2.21 7.69
N LEU A 208 -1.42 1.46 8.45
CA LEU A 208 -0.56 0.43 7.88
C LEU A 208 -1.38 -0.73 7.28
N VAL A 209 -2.64 -0.85 7.67
CA VAL A 209 -3.59 -1.84 7.14
C VAL A 209 -4.78 -1.10 6.55
N GLY A 210 -5.16 -1.44 5.32
CA GLY A 210 -6.22 -0.78 4.56
C GLY A 210 -5.82 0.57 4.00
N ASN A 211 -6.77 1.35 3.56
CA ASN A 211 -6.68 2.65 2.91
C ASN A 211 -6.00 2.57 1.54
N VAL A 212 -4.68 2.51 1.46
CA VAL A 212 -3.95 2.32 0.20
C VAL A 212 -2.89 1.25 0.35
N TRP A 213 -2.62 0.50 -0.71
CA TRP A 213 -1.41 -0.28 -0.84
C TRP A 213 -0.19 0.65 -0.73
N GLU A 214 0.86 0.16 -0.10
CA GLU A 214 2.09 0.91 0.09
C GLU A 214 3.28 0.22 -0.59
N TRP A 215 3.95 0.95 -1.47
CA TRP A 215 5.17 0.52 -2.11
C TRP A 215 6.30 0.28 -1.10
N CYS A 216 7.00 -0.85 -1.27
CA CYS A 216 8.26 -1.15 -0.59
C CYS A 216 9.43 -1.10 -1.58
N ALA A 217 10.66 -1.01 -1.06
CA ALA A 217 11.86 -0.94 -1.88
C ALA A 217 12.15 -2.25 -2.63
N ASP A 218 11.73 -3.38 -2.07
CA ASP A 218 12.10 -4.72 -2.49
C ASP A 218 11.56 -5.10 -3.85
N SER A 219 12.36 -5.82 -4.63
CA SER A 219 11.86 -6.63 -5.74
C SER A 219 11.05 -7.79 -5.19
N PHE A 220 9.93 -8.12 -5.86
CA PHE A 220 9.05 -9.20 -5.42
C PHE A 220 9.55 -10.57 -5.87
N HIS A 221 9.48 -11.52 -4.95
CA HIS A 221 9.68 -12.94 -5.25
C HIS A 221 8.96 -13.78 -4.19
N THR A 222 8.30 -14.85 -4.60
CA THR A 222 7.46 -15.66 -3.70
C THR A 222 8.25 -16.58 -2.77
N THR A 223 9.48 -16.95 -3.10
CA THR A 223 10.25 -17.94 -2.35
C THR A 223 11.67 -17.50 -1.97
N TRP A 224 12.14 -16.34 -2.41
CA TRP A 224 13.51 -15.87 -2.13
C TRP A 224 13.83 -15.87 -0.63
N HIS A 225 12.92 -15.36 0.18
CA HIS A 225 13.08 -15.24 1.63
C HIS A 225 12.93 -16.56 2.40
N ALA A 226 12.41 -17.61 1.75
CA ALA A 226 12.31 -18.95 2.36
C ALA A 226 13.69 -19.60 2.53
N LYS A 227 14.65 -19.27 1.66
CA LYS A 227 16.02 -19.75 1.76
C LYS A 227 16.72 -19.06 2.94
N GLU A 228 17.27 -19.84 3.87
CA GLU A 228 18.04 -19.29 4.96
C GLU A 228 19.43 -18.85 4.50
N SER A 229 19.74 -17.58 4.70
CA SER A 229 21.03 -16.97 4.36
C SER A 229 21.17 -15.64 5.09
N GLU A 230 22.37 -15.09 5.15
CA GLU A 230 22.59 -13.75 5.68
C GLU A 230 21.72 -12.71 4.97
N ALA A 231 21.67 -12.73 3.64
CA ALA A 231 20.87 -11.79 2.83
C ALA A 231 19.37 -11.84 3.14
N THR A 232 18.84 -12.97 3.61
CA THR A 232 17.42 -13.14 3.94
C THR A 232 17.11 -12.95 5.42
N ARG A 233 18.14 -12.83 6.28
CA ARG A 233 17.98 -12.74 7.74
C ARG A 233 18.55 -11.47 8.35
N MET A 234 19.55 -10.83 7.70
CA MET A 234 20.17 -9.61 8.19
C MET A 234 19.79 -8.44 7.28
N ASN A 235 18.99 -7.49 7.78
CA ASN A 235 18.50 -6.35 7.02
C ASN A 235 18.00 -6.75 5.61
N PRO A 236 17.06 -7.69 5.47
CA PRO A 236 16.70 -8.24 4.17
C PRO A 236 16.09 -7.16 3.27
N LYS A 237 16.53 -7.12 2.01
CA LYS A 237 16.14 -6.14 0.99
C LYS A 237 15.48 -6.76 -0.24
N GLY A 238 15.06 -8.03 -0.14
CA GLY A 238 14.57 -8.78 -1.28
C GLY A 238 15.67 -9.19 -2.27
N PRO A 239 15.33 -9.83 -3.39
CA PRO A 239 16.29 -10.17 -4.44
C PRO A 239 16.82 -8.90 -5.12
N ALA A 240 18.06 -8.99 -5.62
CA ALA A 240 18.75 -7.85 -6.24
C ALA A 240 18.05 -7.30 -7.51
N SER A 241 17.25 -8.12 -8.17
CA SER A 241 16.48 -7.74 -9.36
C SER A 241 15.15 -8.47 -9.43
N GLY A 242 14.19 -7.89 -10.15
CA GLY A 242 12.87 -8.45 -10.41
C GLY A 242 12.04 -7.45 -11.21
N ASP A 243 11.03 -7.96 -11.92
CA ASP A 243 10.17 -7.17 -12.80
C ASP A 243 9.05 -6.42 -12.04
N SER A 244 8.90 -6.72 -10.77
CA SER A 244 7.88 -6.10 -9.92
C SER A 244 8.39 -5.75 -8.53
N ARG A 245 7.71 -4.83 -7.88
CA ARG A 245 8.02 -4.30 -6.54
C ARG A 245 6.97 -4.72 -5.54
N VAL A 246 7.41 -4.99 -4.32
CA VAL A 246 6.53 -5.39 -3.22
C VAL A 246 5.58 -4.27 -2.85
N MET A 247 4.34 -4.64 -2.59
CA MET A 247 3.32 -3.78 -1.97
C MET A 247 2.76 -4.46 -0.73
N LYS A 248 2.51 -3.67 0.33
CA LYS A 248 2.01 -4.12 1.64
C LYS A 248 0.74 -3.38 2.05
N GLY A 249 0.02 -3.95 3.01
CA GLY A 249 -1.04 -3.31 3.79
C GLY A 249 -2.45 -3.45 3.26
N GLY A 250 -2.65 -3.80 2.00
CA GLY A 250 -4.00 -3.78 1.40
C GLY A 250 -4.52 -2.38 1.14
N SER A 251 -5.78 -2.25 0.75
CA SER A 251 -6.38 -0.97 0.42
C SER A 251 -7.89 -0.96 0.69
N PHE A 252 -8.51 0.20 0.51
CA PHE A 252 -9.97 0.37 0.59
C PHE A 252 -10.77 -0.52 -0.40
N LEU A 253 -10.10 -1.15 -1.37
CA LEU A 253 -10.71 -2.11 -2.31
C LEU A 253 -10.55 -3.57 -1.87
N CYS A 254 -9.83 -3.83 -0.78
CA CYS A 254 -9.64 -5.19 -0.29
C CYS A 254 -10.86 -5.68 0.50
N HIS A 255 -11.32 -6.88 0.16
CA HIS A 255 -12.41 -7.60 0.80
C HIS A 255 -12.03 -9.08 0.90
N ASP A 256 -12.52 -9.79 1.89
CA ASP A 256 -12.19 -11.20 2.14
C ASP A 256 -12.51 -12.10 0.94
N SER A 257 -13.61 -11.83 0.23
CA SER A 257 -14.03 -12.58 -0.96
C SER A 257 -13.13 -12.40 -2.19
N TYR A 258 -12.29 -11.35 -2.21
CA TYR A 258 -11.47 -11.00 -3.38
C TYR A 258 -9.99 -10.85 -3.05
N CYS A 259 -9.67 -10.05 -2.06
CA CYS A 259 -8.31 -9.64 -1.73
C CYS A 259 -8.13 -9.62 -0.20
N ASN A 260 -7.98 -10.77 0.42
CA ASN A 260 -7.74 -10.87 1.87
C ASN A 260 -6.28 -10.49 2.23
N ARG A 261 -5.73 -9.41 1.60
CA ARG A 261 -4.33 -9.01 1.74
C ARG A 261 -4.11 -7.76 2.60
N TYR A 262 -5.08 -7.43 3.47
CA TYR A 262 -4.96 -6.40 4.50
C TYR A 262 -4.50 -6.98 5.85
N ARG A 263 -3.76 -8.10 5.82
CA ARG A 263 -3.12 -8.76 6.96
C ARG A 263 -1.64 -8.43 7.02
N LEU A 264 -1.04 -8.47 8.21
CA LEU A 264 0.36 -8.07 8.44
C LEU A 264 1.35 -8.84 7.57
N GLY A 265 1.21 -10.16 7.48
CA GLY A 265 2.07 -11.01 6.65
C GLY A 265 1.76 -10.97 5.16
N ALA A 266 0.59 -10.43 4.77
CA ALA A 266 0.16 -10.41 3.38
C ALA A 266 1.03 -9.49 2.53
N ARG A 267 1.23 -9.88 1.28
CA ARG A 267 2.07 -9.20 0.30
C ARG A 267 1.52 -9.39 -1.11
N THR A 268 1.83 -8.47 -1.98
CA THR A 268 1.57 -8.56 -3.42
C THR A 268 2.58 -7.71 -4.17
N ALA A 269 2.45 -7.62 -5.49
CA ALA A 269 3.39 -6.83 -6.28
C ALA A 269 2.74 -6.21 -7.51
N ASN A 270 3.43 -5.21 -8.07
CA ASN A 270 3.14 -4.67 -9.38
C ASN A 270 4.42 -4.18 -10.06
N THR A 271 4.37 -3.87 -11.36
CA THR A 271 5.51 -3.29 -12.07
C THR A 271 5.83 -1.88 -11.55
N PRO A 272 7.13 -1.45 -11.59
CA PRO A 272 7.55 -0.19 -10.96
C PRO A 272 6.97 1.07 -11.61
N ASP A 273 6.42 0.96 -12.81
CA ASP A 273 5.75 2.01 -13.58
C ASP A 273 4.22 2.01 -13.40
N SER A 274 3.67 1.06 -12.67
CA SER A 274 2.22 0.92 -12.48
C SER A 274 1.67 1.95 -11.51
N ALA A 275 0.57 2.60 -11.88
CA ALA A 275 -0.13 3.58 -11.06
C ALA A 275 -1.63 3.27 -10.97
N ALA A 276 -2.19 3.27 -9.76
CA ALA A 276 -3.60 2.95 -9.53
C ALA A 276 -4.19 3.80 -8.39
N THR A 277 -5.52 3.96 -8.41
CA THR A 277 -6.24 4.82 -7.46
C THR A 277 -6.25 4.32 -6.01
N ASN A 278 -5.69 3.14 -5.74
CA ASN A 278 -5.58 2.56 -4.40
C ASN A 278 -4.12 2.27 -3.99
N LEU A 279 -3.16 2.89 -4.65
CA LEU A 279 -1.73 2.63 -4.50
C LEU A 279 -0.98 3.92 -4.18
N GLY A 280 -0.31 3.93 -3.04
CA GLY A 280 0.48 5.02 -2.50
C GLY A 280 1.76 4.50 -1.84
N PHE A 281 2.31 5.23 -0.86
CA PHE A 281 3.54 4.86 -0.16
C PHE A 281 3.75 5.65 1.13
N ARG A 282 4.65 5.19 1.98
CA ARG A 282 5.26 5.94 3.10
C ARG A 282 6.77 5.90 3.03
N CYS A 283 7.45 6.79 3.75
CA CYS A 283 8.89 6.87 3.73
C CYS A 283 9.52 6.24 4.96
N ALA A 284 10.71 5.68 4.76
CA ALA A 284 11.64 5.29 5.79
C ALA A 284 12.87 6.21 5.78
N GLY A 285 13.65 6.18 6.83
CA GLY A 285 14.93 6.88 6.96
C GLY A 285 15.91 6.04 7.77
N ASP A 286 17.19 6.21 7.50
CA ASP A 286 18.25 5.58 8.27
C ASP A 286 18.44 6.31 9.61
N ALA A 287 18.91 5.60 10.65
CA ALA A 287 19.10 6.12 12.00
C ALA A 287 20.51 6.67 12.23
#